data_57c40fadea92dfcfba1166ee69f45e19
#
_entry.id   57c40fadea92dfcfba1166ee69f45e19
#
_cell.length_a   1.000
_cell.length_b   1.000
_cell.length_c   1.000
_cell.angle_alpha   90.00
_cell.angle_beta   90.00
_cell.angle_gamma   90.00
#
_symmetry.space_group_name_H-M   'P 1'
#
loop_
_entity.id
_entity.type
_entity.pdbx_description
1 polymer ?
#
loop_
_entity_poly.entity_id
_entity_poly.type
_entity_poly.pdbx_seq_one_letter_code
_entity_poly.pdbx_strand_id
1 'polypeptide(L)'
;MKEEKSFFKLMQKVPGGLIIVPMLIGVLANTFIPNVLEIGGFTSGMFKTGTACLLGMFLLLNGASIDVKKIGMPLYKGCTLTLMKFVVGIVLGLLVAKIGGAAGFCGITSMAMIAGITNSAGGLYLGLAQQYGDETDAGAISILSLNDGPFFTMIAMGTAGMASIPIESFIATLIPLIIGIIWGNLDKTFRKVAADAMPIITFFMMIPIGAGMSLKSIALGGVGGVVLAIISALSAFLFYFLFQLTLPKNKRNAMGAAIGTTAANATSVPASLAEVDPAWQSAASTATAQLAVAAIVTAFTAPIITSMCDKHLSLIHI
;
A
#
# COMPACT_ATOMS: atom_id res chain seq x y z
N MET A 1 8.14 -12.98 34.88
CA MET A 1 8.33 -13.74 33.64
C MET A 1 9.10 -12.85 32.66
N LYS A 2 10.31 -13.28 32.25
CA LYS A 2 11.03 -12.55 31.18
C LYS A 2 10.17 -12.66 29.91
N GLU A 3 9.76 -11.53 29.31
CA GLU A 3 9.11 -11.54 28.00
C GLU A 3 10.02 -12.30 27.01
N GLU A 4 9.50 -13.38 26.49
CA GLU A 4 10.18 -14.15 25.45
C GLU A 4 10.42 -13.22 24.26
N LYS A 5 11.69 -13.02 23.88
CA LYS A 5 12.09 -12.18 22.75
C LYS A 5 11.61 -12.82 21.44
N SER A 6 10.35 -12.62 21.07
CA SER A 6 9.81 -13.09 19.80
C SER A 6 10.26 -12.17 18.68
N PHE A 7 11.02 -12.72 17.70
CA PHE A 7 11.45 -12.01 16.51
C PHE A 7 10.25 -11.47 15.70
N PHE A 8 9.16 -12.23 15.61
CA PHE A 8 7.94 -11.81 14.93
C PHE A 8 7.30 -10.59 15.61
N LYS A 9 7.22 -10.59 16.95
CA LYS A 9 6.75 -9.41 17.71
C LYS A 9 7.65 -8.20 17.52
N LEU A 10 8.97 -8.41 17.39
CA LEU A 10 9.91 -7.32 17.12
C LEU A 10 9.65 -6.69 15.74
N MET A 11 9.43 -7.51 14.71
CA MET A 11 9.07 -7.02 13.38
C MET A 11 7.76 -6.22 13.39
N GLN A 12 6.76 -6.64 14.15
CA GLN A 12 5.50 -5.91 14.28
C GLN A 12 5.65 -4.52 14.91
N LYS A 13 6.67 -4.33 15.76
CA LYS A 13 6.96 -3.03 16.39
C LYS A 13 7.62 -2.03 15.45
N VAL A 14 8.24 -2.50 14.37
CA VAL A 14 8.90 -1.65 13.37
C VAL A 14 7.90 -1.31 12.26
N PRO A 15 7.71 -0.03 11.92
CA PRO A 15 6.86 0.34 10.79
C PRO A 15 7.27 -0.39 9.51
N GLY A 16 6.33 -1.12 8.91
CA GLY A 16 6.58 -1.93 7.72
C GLY A 16 7.46 -3.18 7.94
N GLY A 17 7.81 -3.53 9.18
CA GLY A 17 8.74 -4.64 9.47
C GLY A 17 8.26 -6.00 8.96
N LEU A 18 6.95 -6.29 9.01
CA LEU A 18 6.35 -7.52 8.45
C LEU A 18 6.39 -7.58 6.91
N ILE A 19 6.77 -6.52 6.24
CA ILE A 19 6.87 -6.43 4.78
C ILE A 19 8.33 -6.40 4.36
N ILE A 20 9.08 -5.47 4.93
CA ILE A 20 10.47 -5.21 4.54
C ILE A 20 11.40 -6.37 4.92
N VAL A 21 11.24 -6.93 6.12
CA VAL A 21 12.12 -8.02 6.59
C VAL A 21 11.96 -9.28 5.72
N PRO A 22 10.74 -9.84 5.50
CA PRO A 22 10.59 -11.00 4.63
C PRO A 22 10.95 -10.70 3.17
N MET A 23 10.68 -9.49 2.67
CA MET A 23 11.12 -9.06 1.35
C MET A 23 12.66 -9.09 1.23
N LEU A 24 13.39 -8.57 2.23
CA LEU A 24 14.85 -8.65 2.27
C LEU A 24 15.35 -10.08 2.35
N ILE A 25 14.68 -10.96 3.11
CA ILE A 25 15.00 -12.40 3.13
C ILE A 25 14.90 -12.97 1.71
N GLY A 26 13.85 -12.66 0.95
CA GLY A 26 13.68 -13.08 -0.44
C GLY A 26 14.82 -12.57 -1.34
N VAL A 27 15.16 -11.27 -1.23
CA VAL A 27 16.26 -10.64 -1.99
C VAL A 27 17.62 -11.32 -1.68
N LEU A 28 17.91 -11.54 -0.41
CA LEU A 28 19.16 -12.18 0.02
C LEU A 28 19.22 -13.64 -0.45
N ALA A 29 18.12 -14.38 -0.32
CA ALA A 29 18.04 -15.75 -0.82
C ALA A 29 18.26 -15.81 -2.33
N ASN A 30 17.63 -14.92 -3.11
CA ASN A 30 17.82 -14.86 -4.56
C ASN A 30 19.24 -14.41 -4.95
N THR A 31 19.91 -13.61 -4.11
CA THR A 31 21.27 -13.13 -4.39
C THR A 31 22.33 -14.16 -4.05
N PHE A 32 22.22 -14.85 -2.91
CA PHE A 32 23.30 -15.70 -2.38
C PHE A 32 23.05 -17.20 -2.56
N ILE A 33 21.78 -17.63 -2.61
CA ILE A 33 21.40 -19.05 -2.70
C ILE A 33 20.26 -19.29 -3.71
N PRO A 34 20.32 -18.74 -4.95
CA PRO A 34 19.22 -18.83 -5.92
C PRO A 34 18.77 -20.27 -6.19
N ASN A 35 19.72 -21.21 -6.22
CA ASN A 35 19.43 -22.64 -6.48
C ASN A 35 18.47 -23.26 -5.45
N VAL A 36 18.46 -22.78 -4.21
CA VAL A 36 17.52 -23.24 -3.19
C VAL A 36 16.09 -22.81 -3.52
N LEU A 37 15.93 -21.60 -4.07
CA LEU A 37 14.61 -21.10 -4.52
C LEU A 37 14.11 -21.83 -5.77
N GLU A 38 15.00 -22.45 -6.54
CA GLU A 38 14.74 -23.11 -7.82
C GLU A 38 14.72 -24.64 -7.73
N ILE A 39 14.78 -25.20 -6.51
CA ILE A 39 14.83 -26.65 -6.29
C ILE A 39 13.56 -27.38 -6.77
N GLY A 40 12.47 -26.65 -7.02
CA GLY A 40 11.18 -27.19 -7.46
C GLY A 40 10.21 -27.44 -6.28
N GLY A 41 9.09 -28.10 -6.59
CA GLY A 41 8.07 -28.49 -5.64
C GLY A 41 7.53 -27.35 -4.80
N PHE A 42 7.30 -27.61 -3.53
CA PHE A 42 6.72 -26.64 -2.59
C PHE A 42 7.64 -25.45 -2.31
N THR A 43 8.96 -25.66 -2.33
CA THR A 43 9.93 -24.58 -2.06
C THR A 43 9.85 -23.50 -3.14
N SER A 44 9.98 -23.88 -4.40
CA SER A 44 9.86 -22.93 -5.52
C SER A 44 8.45 -22.36 -5.62
N GLY A 45 7.41 -23.22 -5.44
CA GLY A 45 6.01 -22.80 -5.45
C GLY A 45 5.68 -21.75 -4.40
N MET A 46 6.26 -21.83 -3.20
CA MET A 46 5.98 -20.89 -2.12
C MET A 46 6.89 -19.66 -2.14
N PHE A 47 8.20 -19.84 -2.36
CA PHE A 47 9.20 -18.79 -2.12
C PHE A 47 9.74 -18.12 -3.40
N LYS A 48 9.39 -18.61 -4.59
CA LYS A 48 9.82 -18.04 -5.88
C LYS A 48 8.63 -17.65 -6.76
N THR A 49 7.72 -18.58 -7.01
CA THR A 49 6.62 -18.39 -7.98
C THR A 49 5.25 -18.17 -7.32
N GLY A 50 5.17 -18.16 -5.99
CA GLY A 50 3.91 -18.09 -5.24
C GLY A 50 3.26 -16.71 -5.16
N THR A 51 3.82 -15.69 -5.77
CA THR A 51 3.34 -14.30 -5.66
C THR A 51 1.86 -14.18 -5.98
N ALA A 52 1.41 -14.68 -7.13
CA ALA A 52 0.01 -14.55 -7.56
C ALA A 52 -0.97 -15.25 -6.60
N CYS A 53 -0.63 -16.46 -6.15
CA CYS A 53 -1.46 -17.22 -5.20
C CYS A 53 -1.58 -16.50 -3.85
N LEU A 54 -0.45 -16.04 -3.30
CA LEU A 54 -0.41 -15.35 -2.01
C LEU A 54 -1.08 -13.97 -2.08
N LEU A 55 -0.96 -13.26 -3.21
CA LEU A 55 -1.71 -12.03 -3.48
C LEU A 55 -3.21 -12.28 -3.54
N GLY A 56 -3.65 -13.35 -4.20
CA GLY A 56 -5.06 -13.74 -4.22
C GLY A 56 -5.61 -14.01 -2.82
N MET A 57 -4.86 -14.72 -1.98
CA MET A 57 -5.21 -14.93 -0.57
C MET A 57 -5.24 -13.61 0.21
N PHE A 58 -4.26 -12.74 0.01
CA PHE A 58 -4.22 -11.42 0.63
C PHE A 58 -5.47 -10.60 0.27
N LEU A 59 -5.85 -10.54 -1.02
CA LEU A 59 -7.05 -9.84 -1.48
C LEU A 59 -8.34 -10.41 -0.88
N LEU A 60 -8.44 -11.74 -0.78
CA LEU A 60 -9.60 -12.40 -0.18
C LEU A 60 -9.72 -12.05 1.31
N LEU A 61 -8.64 -12.18 2.08
CA LEU A 61 -8.63 -11.89 3.51
C LEU A 61 -8.84 -10.38 3.79
N ASN A 62 -8.24 -9.52 2.95
CA ASN A 62 -8.47 -8.08 3.02
C ASN A 62 -9.93 -7.74 2.77
N GLY A 63 -10.52 -8.28 1.70
CA GLY A 63 -11.96 -8.15 1.42
C GLY A 63 -12.84 -8.61 2.58
N ALA A 64 -12.52 -9.75 3.19
CA ALA A 64 -13.27 -10.29 4.33
C ALA A 64 -13.21 -9.37 5.56
N SER A 65 -12.15 -8.61 5.71
CA SER A 65 -11.99 -7.66 6.82
C SER A 65 -12.86 -6.40 6.68
N ILE A 66 -13.39 -6.11 5.48
CA ILE A 66 -14.19 -4.92 5.19
C ILE A 66 -15.61 -5.04 5.75
N ASP A 67 -16.04 -4.06 6.53
CA ASP A 67 -17.41 -3.97 7.05
C ASP A 67 -18.28 -3.04 6.18
N VAL A 68 -19.10 -3.62 5.30
CA VAL A 68 -19.99 -2.87 4.40
C VAL A 68 -21.14 -2.17 5.13
N LYS A 69 -21.36 -2.46 6.42
CA LYS A 69 -22.41 -1.83 7.22
C LYS A 69 -22.02 -0.47 7.78
N LYS A 70 -20.75 -0.08 7.65
CA LYS A 70 -20.29 1.25 8.04
C LYS A 70 -20.70 2.30 7.01
N ILE A 71 -21.92 2.83 7.18
CA ILE A 71 -22.59 3.76 6.28
C ILE A 71 -22.52 5.18 6.88
N GLY A 72 -22.75 6.20 6.04
CA GLY A 72 -22.79 7.60 6.46
C GLY A 72 -21.42 8.29 6.44
N MET A 73 -21.07 9.01 7.51
CA MET A 73 -19.84 9.81 7.56
C MET A 73 -18.54 8.98 7.37
N PRO A 74 -18.40 7.76 7.92
CA PRO A 74 -17.25 6.90 7.63
C PRO A 74 -17.10 6.59 6.15
N LEU A 75 -18.19 6.26 5.46
CA LEU A 75 -18.21 6.01 4.01
C LEU A 75 -17.81 7.26 3.24
N TYR A 76 -18.42 8.41 3.57
CA TYR A 76 -18.11 9.68 2.93
C TYR A 76 -16.64 10.05 3.07
N LYS A 77 -16.08 10.01 4.30
CA LYS A 77 -14.68 10.30 4.58
C LYS A 77 -13.76 9.32 3.83
N GLY A 78 -14.03 8.02 3.92
CA GLY A 78 -13.25 6.98 3.24
C GLY A 78 -13.23 7.14 1.72
N CYS A 79 -14.40 7.32 1.10
CA CYS A 79 -14.50 7.56 -0.35
C CYS A 79 -13.77 8.83 -0.77
N THR A 80 -13.93 9.93 0.00
CA THR A 80 -13.28 11.21 -0.29
C THR A 80 -11.76 11.08 -0.25
N LEU A 81 -11.21 10.47 0.82
CA LEU A 81 -9.78 10.26 0.98
C LEU A 81 -9.21 9.33 -0.11
N THR A 82 -9.91 8.24 -0.44
CA THR A 82 -9.50 7.32 -1.52
C THR A 82 -9.51 8.02 -2.87
N LEU A 83 -10.55 8.79 -3.19
CA LEU A 83 -10.63 9.53 -4.44
C LEU A 83 -9.53 10.58 -4.57
N MET A 84 -9.22 11.31 -3.50
CA MET A 84 -8.11 12.27 -3.48
C MET A 84 -6.78 11.60 -3.82
N LYS A 85 -6.46 10.47 -3.17
CA LYS A 85 -5.24 9.72 -3.47
C LYS A 85 -5.21 9.21 -4.90
N PHE A 86 -6.33 8.70 -5.39
CA PHE A 86 -6.46 8.20 -6.75
C PHE A 86 -6.19 9.31 -7.79
N VAL A 87 -6.86 10.44 -7.67
CA VAL A 87 -6.69 11.57 -8.59
C VAL A 87 -5.28 12.15 -8.53
N VAL A 88 -4.75 12.41 -7.34
CA VAL A 88 -3.40 12.95 -7.16
C VAL A 88 -2.35 11.94 -7.67
N GLY A 89 -2.52 10.65 -7.40
CA GLY A 89 -1.64 9.59 -7.89
C GLY A 89 -1.59 9.53 -9.41
N ILE A 90 -2.74 9.59 -10.09
CA ILE A 90 -2.81 9.63 -11.56
C ILE A 90 -2.10 10.88 -12.09
N VAL A 91 -2.43 12.06 -11.56
CA VAL A 91 -1.85 13.34 -12.05
C VAL A 91 -0.33 13.32 -11.90
N LEU A 92 0.19 12.95 -10.73
CA LEU A 92 1.63 12.90 -10.49
C LEU A 92 2.32 11.82 -11.33
N GLY A 93 1.70 10.65 -11.49
CA GLY A 93 2.22 9.58 -12.33
C GLY A 93 2.30 9.95 -13.80
N LEU A 94 1.25 10.61 -14.33
CA LEU A 94 1.24 11.14 -15.71
C LEU A 94 2.31 12.22 -15.89
N LEU A 95 2.51 13.09 -14.91
CA LEU A 95 3.57 14.10 -14.96
C LEU A 95 4.95 13.44 -15.03
N VAL A 96 5.21 12.43 -14.19
CA VAL A 96 6.47 11.66 -14.22
C VAL A 96 6.67 11.00 -15.58
N ALA A 97 5.62 10.36 -16.12
CA ALA A 97 5.67 9.70 -17.43
C ALA A 97 5.91 10.71 -18.57
N LYS A 98 5.26 11.88 -18.53
CA LYS A 98 5.39 12.93 -19.56
C LYS A 98 6.76 13.59 -19.55
N ILE A 99 7.34 13.84 -18.37
CA ILE A 99 8.62 14.53 -18.22
C ILE A 99 9.78 13.59 -18.45
N GLY A 100 9.73 12.38 -17.91
CA GLY A 100 10.85 11.42 -17.89
C GLY A 100 10.71 10.25 -18.85
N GLY A 101 9.58 10.10 -19.53
CA GLY A 101 9.32 8.95 -20.39
C GLY A 101 9.41 7.61 -19.65
N ALA A 102 9.88 6.58 -20.35
CA ALA A 102 10.06 5.23 -19.77
C ALA A 102 11.15 5.18 -18.69
N ALA A 103 12.13 6.10 -18.73
CA ALA A 103 13.22 6.16 -17.74
C ALA A 103 12.78 6.77 -16.40
N GLY A 104 11.61 7.41 -16.35
CA GLY A 104 11.13 8.12 -15.18
C GLY A 104 11.79 9.48 -14.99
N PHE A 105 11.42 10.20 -13.91
CA PHE A 105 11.92 11.53 -13.59
C PHE A 105 12.56 11.55 -12.21
N CYS A 106 13.74 12.13 -12.08
CA CYS A 106 14.52 12.14 -10.82
C CYS A 106 14.71 10.75 -10.20
N GLY A 107 14.87 9.73 -11.05
CA GLY A 107 15.03 8.35 -10.63
C GLY A 107 13.73 7.64 -10.20
N ILE A 108 12.56 8.31 -10.24
CA ILE A 108 11.27 7.70 -9.90
C ILE A 108 10.63 7.15 -11.16
N THR A 109 10.18 5.90 -11.11
CA THR A 109 9.33 5.33 -12.17
C THR A 109 7.90 5.84 -12.04
N SER A 110 7.20 6.02 -13.17
CA SER A 110 5.79 6.43 -13.15
C SER A 110 4.90 5.40 -12.42
N MET A 111 5.22 4.12 -12.54
CA MET A 111 4.57 3.04 -11.80
C MET A 111 4.71 3.23 -10.28
N ALA A 112 5.93 3.48 -9.79
CA ALA A 112 6.16 3.71 -8.37
C ALA A 112 5.45 4.97 -7.87
N MET A 113 5.39 6.03 -8.69
CA MET A 113 4.68 7.25 -8.36
C MET A 113 3.17 6.97 -8.19
N ILE A 114 2.53 6.32 -9.16
CA ILE A 114 1.10 6.01 -9.05
C ILE A 114 0.85 5.09 -7.86
N ALA A 115 1.55 3.95 -7.77
CA ALA A 115 1.36 2.99 -6.70
C ALA A 115 1.62 3.59 -5.32
N GLY A 116 2.67 4.41 -5.18
CA GLY A 116 3.06 5.03 -3.90
C GLY A 116 2.04 6.06 -3.40
N ILE A 117 1.46 6.83 -4.31
CA ILE A 117 0.48 7.85 -3.94
C ILE A 117 -0.92 7.29 -3.81
N THR A 118 -1.34 6.33 -4.66
CA THR A 118 -2.70 5.77 -4.59
C THR A 118 -2.92 4.89 -3.37
N ASN A 119 -1.92 4.19 -2.87
CA ASN A 119 -2.04 3.28 -1.71
C ASN A 119 -1.79 4.00 -0.38
N SER A 120 -2.55 3.65 0.66
CA SER A 120 -2.46 4.22 2.01
C SER A 120 -2.01 3.18 3.04
N ALA A 121 -1.21 3.61 4.01
CA ALA A 121 -0.84 2.76 5.16
C ALA A 121 -2.01 2.67 6.14
N GLY A 122 -2.95 1.74 5.92
CA GLY A 122 -4.20 1.63 6.67
C GLY A 122 -4.01 1.47 8.17
N GLY A 123 -3.06 0.64 8.63
CA GLY A 123 -2.78 0.48 10.05
C GLY A 123 -2.26 1.76 10.70
N LEU A 124 -1.41 2.52 10.00
CA LEU A 124 -0.92 3.81 10.48
C LEU A 124 -2.05 4.85 10.51
N TYR A 125 -2.87 4.90 9.45
CA TYR A 125 -4.06 5.75 9.42
C TYR A 125 -4.98 5.49 10.62
N LEU A 126 -5.26 4.21 10.94
CA LEU A 126 -6.12 3.85 12.07
C LEU A 126 -5.50 4.32 13.41
N GLY A 127 -4.21 4.14 13.60
CA GLY A 127 -3.49 4.65 14.79
C GLY A 127 -3.57 6.17 14.93
N LEU A 128 -3.44 6.89 13.81
CA LEU A 128 -3.58 8.36 13.79
C LEU A 128 -5.04 8.80 14.00
N ALA A 129 -6.02 8.04 13.49
CA ALA A 129 -7.43 8.32 13.67
C ALA A 129 -7.86 8.21 15.14
N GLN A 130 -7.23 7.32 15.92
CA GLN A 130 -7.46 7.23 17.36
C GLN A 130 -6.91 8.45 18.13
N GLN A 131 -5.93 9.14 17.58
CA GLN A 131 -5.27 10.26 18.24
C GLN A 131 -5.76 11.63 17.77
N TYR A 132 -6.04 11.78 16.47
CA TYR A 132 -6.34 13.06 15.81
C TYR A 132 -7.69 13.09 15.10
N GLY A 133 -8.41 11.97 15.05
CA GLY A 133 -9.70 11.80 14.40
C GLY A 133 -10.83 11.52 15.38
N ASP A 134 -11.97 11.14 14.82
CA ASP A 134 -13.13 10.65 15.56
C ASP A 134 -13.49 9.20 15.14
N GLU A 135 -14.55 8.63 15.71
CA GLU A 135 -15.02 7.28 15.38
C GLU A 135 -15.36 7.12 13.88
N THR A 136 -15.77 8.21 13.22
CA THR A 136 -16.08 8.19 11.78
C THR A 136 -14.81 8.16 10.93
N ASP A 137 -13.71 8.75 11.40
CA ASP A 137 -12.40 8.63 10.78
C ASP A 137 -11.85 7.20 10.93
N ALA A 138 -11.94 6.64 12.14
CA ALA A 138 -11.56 5.24 12.35
C ALA A 138 -12.40 4.30 11.47
N GLY A 139 -13.69 4.57 11.31
CA GLY A 139 -14.58 3.81 10.42
C GLY A 139 -14.24 3.91 8.94
N ALA A 140 -13.65 5.02 8.48
CA ALA A 140 -13.24 5.23 7.10
C ALA A 140 -12.18 4.21 6.62
N ILE A 141 -11.47 3.54 7.55
CA ILE A 141 -10.51 2.49 7.24
C ILE A 141 -11.12 1.39 6.38
N SER A 142 -12.39 1.04 6.56
CA SER A 142 -13.06 0.01 5.77
C SER A 142 -13.07 0.30 4.27
N ILE A 143 -13.11 1.58 3.89
CA ILE A 143 -13.05 2.01 2.49
C ILE A 143 -11.60 2.19 2.05
N LEU A 144 -10.76 2.77 2.91
CA LEU A 144 -9.34 2.93 2.61
C LEU A 144 -8.64 1.59 2.40
N SER A 145 -9.09 0.51 3.04
CA SER A 145 -8.56 -0.84 2.85
C SER A 145 -8.85 -1.41 1.46
N LEU A 146 -9.83 -0.90 0.72
CA LEU A 146 -10.02 -1.23 -0.70
C LEU A 146 -8.84 -0.78 -1.56
N ASN A 147 -8.13 0.25 -1.11
CA ASN A 147 -6.94 0.79 -1.74
C ASN A 147 -5.66 0.01 -1.41
N ASP A 148 -5.74 -1.02 -0.57
CA ASP A 148 -4.63 -1.88 -0.23
C ASP A 148 -4.42 -2.93 -1.35
N GLY A 149 -3.29 -2.84 -2.04
CA GLY A 149 -2.92 -3.78 -3.10
C GLY A 149 -3.06 -3.22 -4.51
N PRO A 150 -3.02 -4.09 -5.55
CA PRO A 150 -2.85 -3.67 -6.94
C PRO A 150 -4.10 -3.06 -7.58
N PHE A 151 -5.30 -3.36 -7.05
CA PHE A 151 -6.57 -3.08 -7.70
C PHE A 151 -6.74 -1.61 -8.15
N PHE A 152 -6.68 -0.67 -7.22
CA PHE A 152 -6.86 0.76 -7.56
C PHE A 152 -5.69 1.30 -8.39
N THR A 153 -4.48 0.79 -8.19
CA THR A 153 -3.34 1.19 -9.01
C THR A 153 -3.49 0.68 -10.44
N MET A 154 -4.01 -0.52 -10.65
CA MET A 154 -4.33 -1.04 -11.99
C MET A 154 -5.38 -0.16 -12.70
N ILE A 155 -6.46 0.23 -11.97
CA ILE A 155 -7.44 1.19 -12.51
C ILE A 155 -6.74 2.51 -12.87
N ALA A 156 -5.90 3.04 -11.99
CA ALA A 156 -5.19 4.30 -12.22
C ALA A 156 -4.29 4.22 -13.46
N MET A 157 -3.51 3.15 -13.60
CA MET A 157 -2.62 2.93 -14.74
C MET A 157 -3.40 2.73 -16.05
N GLY A 158 -4.48 1.95 -16.01
CA GLY A 158 -5.36 1.71 -17.16
C GLY A 158 -6.08 2.97 -17.62
N THR A 159 -6.70 3.72 -16.72
CA THR A 159 -7.40 4.99 -17.03
C THR A 159 -6.46 6.09 -17.47
N ALA A 160 -5.22 6.08 -16.99
CA ALA A 160 -4.16 6.97 -17.44
C ALA A 160 -3.58 6.59 -18.82
N GLY A 161 -4.01 5.47 -19.42
CA GLY A 161 -3.46 4.96 -20.67
C GLY A 161 -2.00 4.49 -20.58
N MET A 162 -1.53 4.19 -19.36
CA MET A 162 -0.14 3.83 -19.09
C MET A 162 0.09 2.31 -19.08
N ALA A 163 -0.96 1.52 -18.86
CA ALA A 163 -0.90 0.07 -18.90
C ALA A 163 -2.08 -0.50 -19.71
N SER A 164 -1.82 -1.55 -20.47
CA SER A 164 -2.84 -2.32 -21.18
C SER A 164 -3.30 -3.46 -20.28
N ILE A 165 -4.36 -3.22 -19.51
CA ILE A 165 -4.88 -4.22 -18.57
C ILE A 165 -6.07 -4.92 -19.20
N PRO A 166 -5.96 -6.22 -19.58
CA PRO A 166 -7.08 -7.00 -20.08
C PRO A 166 -8.21 -7.06 -19.05
N ILE A 167 -9.45 -6.97 -19.51
CA ILE A 167 -10.63 -7.00 -18.63
C ILE A 167 -10.68 -8.28 -17.78
N GLU A 168 -10.20 -9.39 -18.32
CA GLU A 168 -10.12 -10.68 -17.63
C GLU A 168 -9.17 -10.61 -16.42
N SER A 169 -8.02 -9.96 -16.56
CA SER A 169 -7.04 -9.79 -15.46
C SER A 169 -7.60 -8.90 -14.37
N PHE A 170 -8.36 -7.88 -14.77
CA PHE A 170 -9.05 -7.00 -13.83
C PHE A 170 -10.12 -7.78 -13.05
N ILE A 171 -10.94 -8.58 -13.74
CA ILE A 171 -11.95 -9.45 -13.12
C ILE A 171 -11.27 -10.47 -12.20
N ALA A 172 -10.16 -11.08 -12.63
CA ALA A 172 -9.41 -12.05 -11.83
C ALA A 172 -8.89 -11.45 -10.50
N THR A 173 -8.51 -10.19 -10.51
CA THR A 173 -8.12 -9.47 -9.27
C THR A 173 -9.33 -9.18 -8.37
N LEU A 174 -10.50 -8.92 -8.97
CA LEU A 174 -11.72 -8.62 -8.22
C LEU A 174 -12.36 -9.84 -7.55
N ILE A 175 -12.30 -11.01 -8.18
CA ILE A 175 -12.99 -12.22 -7.69
C ILE A 175 -12.59 -12.55 -6.25
N PRO A 176 -11.31 -12.69 -5.87
CA PRO A 176 -10.92 -12.96 -4.48
C PRO A 176 -11.42 -11.89 -3.51
N LEU A 177 -11.30 -10.62 -3.89
CA LEU A 177 -11.74 -9.48 -3.08
C LEU A 177 -13.25 -9.52 -2.82
N ILE A 178 -14.07 -9.74 -3.86
CA ILE A 178 -15.54 -9.81 -3.76
C ILE A 178 -15.97 -11.01 -2.92
N ILE A 179 -15.36 -12.19 -3.14
CA ILE A 179 -15.62 -13.38 -2.32
C ILE A 179 -15.34 -13.08 -0.86
N GLY A 180 -14.21 -12.44 -0.57
CA GLY A 180 -13.85 -12.02 0.78
C GLY A 180 -14.89 -11.08 1.38
N ILE A 181 -15.28 -10.01 0.68
CA ILE A 181 -16.28 -9.04 1.13
C ILE A 181 -17.61 -9.76 1.45
N ILE A 182 -18.09 -10.62 0.55
CA ILE A 182 -19.35 -11.34 0.76
C ILE A 182 -19.24 -12.23 2.01
N TRP A 183 -18.23 -13.08 2.07
CA TRP A 183 -18.08 -14.04 3.17
C TRP A 183 -17.86 -13.34 4.52
N GLY A 184 -16.97 -12.36 4.60
CA GLY A 184 -16.72 -11.63 5.84
C GLY A 184 -17.94 -10.82 6.34
N ASN A 185 -18.87 -10.44 5.46
CA ASN A 185 -20.10 -9.76 5.84
C ASN A 185 -21.25 -10.71 6.18
N LEU A 186 -21.21 -11.95 5.71
CA LEU A 186 -22.13 -13.01 6.10
C LEU A 186 -21.70 -13.69 7.42
N ASP A 187 -20.39 -13.84 7.63
CA ASP A 187 -19.82 -14.52 8.79
C ASP A 187 -18.82 -13.62 9.53
N LYS A 188 -19.25 -13.11 10.69
CA LYS A 188 -18.40 -12.25 11.55
C LYS A 188 -17.20 -13.01 12.14
N THR A 189 -17.34 -14.33 12.36
CA THR A 189 -16.25 -15.16 12.86
C THR A 189 -15.17 -15.28 11.80
N PHE A 190 -15.56 -15.56 10.56
CA PHE A 190 -14.62 -15.58 9.44
C PHE A 190 -13.95 -14.20 9.24
N ARG A 191 -14.71 -13.09 9.34
CA ARG A 191 -14.14 -11.74 9.28
C ARG A 191 -13.00 -11.55 10.28
N LYS A 192 -13.22 -11.97 11.53
CA LYS A 192 -12.22 -11.86 12.58
C LYS A 192 -10.99 -12.73 12.26
N VAL A 193 -11.20 -13.98 11.89
CA VAL A 193 -10.10 -14.90 11.52
C VAL A 193 -9.31 -14.35 10.34
N ALA A 194 -9.98 -13.79 9.33
CA ALA A 194 -9.34 -13.15 8.17
C ALA A 194 -8.47 -11.97 8.60
N ALA A 195 -9.00 -11.08 9.46
CA ALA A 195 -8.24 -9.94 9.98
C ALA A 195 -7.01 -10.40 10.80
N ASP A 196 -7.18 -11.42 11.65
CA ASP A 196 -6.09 -11.98 12.47
C ASP A 196 -5.02 -12.69 11.60
N ALA A 197 -5.39 -13.21 10.43
CA ALA A 197 -4.48 -13.86 9.48
C ALA A 197 -3.69 -12.88 8.60
N MET A 198 -4.10 -11.62 8.48
CA MET A 198 -3.45 -10.62 7.61
C MET A 198 -1.94 -10.48 7.87
N PRO A 199 -1.43 -10.44 9.13
CA PRO A 199 0.00 -10.32 9.36
C PRO A 199 0.81 -11.50 8.82
N ILE A 200 0.28 -12.71 8.91
CA ILE A 200 1.00 -13.92 8.47
C ILE A 200 1.00 -14.06 6.95
N ILE A 201 -0.13 -13.78 6.30
CA ILE A 201 -0.19 -13.82 4.83
C ILE A 201 0.69 -12.72 4.20
N THR A 202 0.70 -11.52 4.80
CA THR A 202 1.57 -10.43 4.38
C THR A 202 3.04 -10.83 4.48
N PHE A 203 3.45 -11.45 5.59
CA PHE A 203 4.82 -11.93 5.77
C PHE A 203 5.23 -12.90 4.66
N PHE A 204 4.44 -13.94 4.41
CA PHE A 204 4.78 -14.95 3.41
C PHE A 204 4.71 -14.43 1.97
N MET A 205 3.79 -13.52 1.66
CA MET A 205 3.66 -12.89 0.35
C MET A 205 4.90 -12.07 -0.03
N MET A 206 5.55 -11.44 0.94
CA MET A 206 6.71 -10.59 0.68
C MET A 206 7.98 -11.36 0.31
N ILE A 207 8.10 -12.64 0.68
CA ILE A 207 9.28 -13.46 0.35
C ILE A 207 9.43 -13.67 -1.16
N PRO A 208 8.44 -14.21 -1.90
CA PRO A 208 8.57 -14.37 -3.35
C PRO A 208 8.66 -13.04 -4.10
N ILE A 209 8.04 -11.96 -3.61
CA ILE A 209 8.22 -10.62 -4.16
C ILE A 209 9.69 -10.19 -4.05
N GLY A 210 10.30 -10.36 -2.88
CA GLY A 210 11.72 -10.12 -2.68
C GLY A 210 12.61 -11.03 -3.54
N ALA A 211 12.24 -12.29 -3.72
CA ALA A 211 12.95 -13.24 -4.57
C ALA A 211 12.91 -12.88 -6.08
N GLY A 212 12.00 -12.00 -6.50
CA GLY A 212 11.99 -11.38 -7.82
C GLY A 212 12.91 -10.17 -7.97
N MET A 213 13.58 -9.73 -6.89
CA MET A 213 14.42 -8.53 -6.85
C MET A 213 15.92 -8.90 -6.73
N SER A 214 16.78 -7.93 -7.05
CA SER A 214 18.23 -8.02 -6.83
C SER A 214 18.73 -6.89 -5.92
N LEU A 215 19.87 -7.10 -5.25
CA LEU A 215 20.52 -6.03 -4.48
C LEU A 215 20.83 -4.79 -5.34
N LYS A 216 21.15 -5.00 -6.63
CA LYS A 216 21.35 -3.91 -7.58
C LYS A 216 20.07 -3.10 -7.80
N SER A 217 18.91 -3.76 -7.94
CA SER A 217 17.62 -3.07 -8.09
C SER A 217 17.27 -2.22 -6.86
N ILE A 218 17.59 -2.72 -5.67
CA ILE A 218 17.39 -1.96 -4.41
C ILE A 218 18.28 -0.72 -4.40
N ALA A 219 19.56 -0.86 -4.78
CA ALA A 219 20.47 0.28 -4.83
C ALA A 219 20.03 1.35 -5.84
N LEU A 220 19.56 0.92 -7.03
CA LEU A 220 19.02 1.82 -8.05
C LEU A 220 17.70 2.46 -7.63
N GLY A 221 16.84 1.73 -6.86
CA GLY A 221 15.59 2.25 -6.33
C GLY A 221 15.75 3.28 -5.21
N GLY A 222 16.89 3.29 -4.52
CA GLY A 222 17.10 4.06 -3.29
C GLY A 222 16.86 5.56 -3.45
N VAL A 223 17.48 6.21 -4.45
CA VAL A 223 17.29 7.66 -4.70
C VAL A 223 15.85 7.95 -5.10
N GLY A 224 15.30 7.23 -6.06
CA GLY A 224 13.91 7.40 -6.50
C GLY A 224 12.91 7.16 -5.37
N GLY A 225 13.20 6.20 -4.48
CA GLY A 225 12.38 5.94 -3.30
C GLY A 225 12.37 7.08 -2.29
N VAL A 226 13.53 7.73 -2.07
CA VAL A 226 13.62 8.93 -1.21
C VAL A 226 12.83 10.10 -1.81
N VAL A 227 12.97 10.34 -3.12
CA VAL A 227 12.21 11.40 -3.81
C VAL A 227 10.72 11.09 -3.76
N LEU A 228 10.30 9.84 -3.97
CA LEU A 228 8.91 9.42 -3.81
C LEU A 228 8.40 9.66 -2.39
N ALA A 229 9.22 9.35 -1.37
CA ALA A 229 8.88 9.60 0.03
C ALA A 229 8.65 11.09 0.32
N ILE A 230 9.51 11.96 -0.22
CA ILE A 230 9.37 13.42 -0.08
C ILE A 230 8.07 13.88 -0.75
N ILE A 231 7.78 13.42 -1.96
CA ILE A 231 6.53 13.78 -2.68
C ILE A 231 5.32 13.28 -1.90
N SER A 232 5.34 12.05 -1.40
CA SER A 232 4.26 11.50 -0.57
C SER A 232 4.06 12.30 0.71
N ALA A 233 5.14 12.66 1.39
CA ALA A 233 5.08 13.48 2.59
C ALA A 233 4.55 14.89 2.32
N LEU A 234 4.96 15.53 1.22
CA LEU A 234 4.44 16.83 0.79
C LEU A 234 2.96 16.74 0.38
N SER A 235 2.54 15.64 -0.24
CA SER A 235 1.14 15.41 -0.60
C SER A 235 0.22 15.34 0.64
N ALA A 236 0.75 15.04 1.83
CA ALA A 236 -0.01 15.08 3.08
C ALA A 236 -0.63 16.46 3.34
N PHE A 237 0.10 17.54 3.09
CA PHE A 237 -0.43 18.91 3.22
C PHE A 237 -1.52 19.18 2.19
N LEU A 238 -1.34 18.73 0.94
CA LEU A 238 -2.37 18.86 -0.10
C LEU A 238 -3.64 18.10 0.30
N PHE A 239 -3.51 16.85 0.76
CA PHE A 239 -4.65 16.05 1.22
C PHE A 239 -5.33 16.68 2.45
N TYR A 240 -4.54 17.24 3.38
CA TYR A 240 -5.09 17.98 4.50
C TYR A 240 -5.99 19.13 4.02
N PHE A 241 -5.48 20.01 3.16
CA PHE A 241 -6.25 21.15 2.66
C PHE A 241 -7.50 20.71 1.88
N LEU A 242 -7.36 19.77 0.96
CA LEU A 242 -8.49 19.25 0.18
C LEU A 242 -9.56 18.64 1.07
N PHE A 243 -9.16 17.89 2.08
CA PHE A 243 -10.10 17.25 3.00
C PHE A 243 -10.86 18.27 3.85
N GLN A 244 -10.19 19.35 4.29
CA GLN A 244 -10.87 20.46 4.98
C GLN A 244 -11.96 21.11 4.12
N LEU A 245 -11.76 21.19 2.80
CA LEU A 245 -12.76 21.78 1.88
C LEU A 245 -14.01 20.91 1.73
N THR A 246 -13.88 19.59 1.91
CA THR A 246 -14.98 18.64 1.75
C THR A 246 -15.79 18.44 3.02
N LEU A 247 -15.26 18.82 4.19
CA LEU A 247 -15.91 18.60 5.47
C LEU A 247 -16.62 19.86 5.99
N PRO A 248 -17.79 19.69 6.64
CA PRO A 248 -18.41 20.76 7.43
C PRO A 248 -17.43 21.25 8.50
N LYS A 249 -17.50 22.54 8.85
CA LYS A 249 -16.55 23.17 9.80
C LYS A 249 -16.40 22.40 11.12
N ASN A 250 -17.49 21.88 11.67
CA ASN A 250 -17.53 21.14 12.93
C ASN A 250 -17.04 19.68 12.83
N LYS A 251 -16.66 19.21 11.64
CA LYS A 251 -16.11 17.86 11.38
C LYS A 251 -14.70 17.88 10.85
N ARG A 252 -14.10 19.06 10.73
CA ARG A 252 -12.73 19.25 10.25
C ARG A 252 -11.71 18.72 11.26
N ASN A 253 -10.73 17.99 10.77
CA ASN A 253 -9.63 17.43 11.56
C ASN A 253 -8.40 17.20 10.70
N ALA A 254 -7.31 16.72 11.29
CA ALA A 254 -6.04 16.53 10.59
C ALA A 254 -5.98 15.24 9.75
N MET A 255 -7.04 14.45 9.67
CA MET A 255 -7.00 13.11 9.07
C MET A 255 -6.74 13.10 7.55
N GLY A 256 -6.97 14.21 6.86
CA GLY A 256 -6.49 14.37 5.49
C GLY A 256 -4.97 14.25 5.36
N ALA A 257 -4.20 14.74 6.34
CA ALA A 257 -2.75 14.57 6.34
C ALA A 257 -2.30 13.12 6.57
N ALA A 258 -3.06 12.35 7.34
CA ALA A 258 -2.73 10.97 7.69
C ALA A 258 -2.66 10.01 6.49
N ILE A 259 -3.27 10.36 5.34
CA ILE A 259 -3.17 9.57 4.11
C ILE A 259 -1.95 9.93 3.23
N GLY A 260 -1.14 10.92 3.59
CA GLY A 260 0.11 11.27 2.90
C GLY A 260 1.22 10.24 3.11
N THR A 261 0.89 8.98 2.92
CA THR A 261 1.76 7.82 3.12
C THR A 261 1.84 6.98 1.86
N THR A 262 2.96 6.28 1.70
CA THR A 262 3.07 5.15 0.79
C THR A 262 2.83 3.88 1.61
N ALA A 263 1.85 3.09 1.22
CA ALA A 263 1.59 1.82 1.89
C ALA A 263 2.74 0.83 1.68
N ALA A 264 3.09 0.06 2.70
CA ALA A 264 4.12 -0.95 2.57
C ALA A 264 3.67 -2.09 1.62
N ASN A 265 2.38 -2.44 1.59
CA ASN A 265 1.81 -3.41 0.66
C ASN A 265 1.77 -2.91 -0.81
N ALA A 266 1.92 -1.59 -1.07
CA ALA A 266 2.11 -1.08 -2.43
C ALA A 266 3.34 -1.70 -3.13
N THR A 267 4.30 -2.25 -2.39
CA THR A 267 5.45 -2.98 -2.93
C THR A 267 5.07 -4.23 -3.73
N SER A 268 3.87 -4.78 -3.55
CA SER A 268 3.36 -5.89 -4.33
C SER A 268 2.80 -5.47 -5.70
N VAL A 269 2.43 -4.20 -5.85
CA VAL A 269 1.78 -3.68 -7.05
C VAL A 269 2.60 -3.85 -8.33
N PRO A 270 3.92 -3.53 -8.33
CA PRO A 270 4.73 -3.70 -9.54
C PRO A 270 4.80 -5.13 -10.03
N ALA A 271 4.88 -6.11 -9.12
CA ALA A 271 4.89 -7.53 -9.48
C ALA A 271 3.55 -7.94 -10.11
N SER A 272 2.43 -7.56 -9.49
CA SER A 272 1.09 -7.85 -10.01
C SER A 272 0.84 -7.21 -11.37
N LEU A 273 1.31 -5.97 -11.58
CA LEU A 273 1.16 -5.28 -12.86
C LEU A 273 2.01 -5.95 -13.95
N ALA A 274 3.23 -6.39 -13.64
CA ALA A 274 4.11 -7.08 -14.57
C ALA A 274 3.58 -8.46 -14.99
N GLU A 275 2.79 -9.13 -14.15
CA GLU A 275 2.09 -10.37 -14.51
C GLU A 275 0.98 -10.12 -15.55
N VAL A 276 0.34 -8.95 -15.48
CA VAL A 276 -0.80 -8.59 -16.33
C VAL A 276 -0.35 -7.90 -17.63
N ASP A 277 0.63 -7.02 -17.53
CA ASP A 277 1.21 -6.28 -18.65
C ASP A 277 2.73 -6.43 -18.68
N PRO A 278 3.26 -7.32 -19.55
CA PRO A 278 4.70 -7.59 -19.64
C PRO A 278 5.58 -6.38 -19.94
N ALA A 279 5.02 -5.30 -20.49
CA ALA A 279 5.75 -4.05 -20.74
C ALA A 279 6.36 -3.46 -19.47
N TRP A 280 5.80 -3.75 -18.30
CA TRP A 280 6.25 -3.27 -17.00
C TRP A 280 7.24 -4.19 -16.29
N GLN A 281 7.55 -5.37 -16.84
CA GLN A 281 8.40 -6.38 -16.20
C GLN A 281 9.79 -5.85 -15.87
N SER A 282 10.40 -5.10 -16.79
CA SER A 282 11.75 -4.52 -16.59
C SER A 282 11.82 -3.45 -15.49
N ALA A 283 10.71 -2.73 -15.24
CA ALA A 283 10.63 -1.67 -14.25
C ALA A 283 10.16 -2.17 -12.86
N ALA A 284 9.57 -3.36 -12.79
CA ALA A 284 8.89 -3.86 -11.59
C ALA A 284 9.81 -3.92 -10.36
N SER A 285 11.01 -4.50 -10.48
CA SER A 285 11.93 -4.64 -9.36
C SER A 285 12.42 -3.29 -8.83
N THR A 286 12.70 -2.33 -9.73
CA THR A 286 13.10 -0.96 -9.35
C THR A 286 11.94 -0.23 -8.67
N ALA A 287 10.73 -0.30 -9.23
CA ALA A 287 9.54 0.30 -8.65
C ALA A 287 9.23 -0.26 -7.25
N THR A 288 9.34 -1.59 -7.06
CA THR A 288 9.18 -2.23 -5.75
C THR A 288 10.18 -1.68 -4.73
N ALA A 289 11.46 -1.52 -5.11
CA ALA A 289 12.48 -0.95 -4.24
C ALA A 289 12.17 0.52 -3.86
N GLN A 290 11.71 1.33 -4.82
CA GLN A 290 11.30 2.71 -4.59
C GLN A 290 10.15 2.80 -3.58
N LEU A 291 9.14 1.96 -3.76
CA LEU A 291 7.98 1.87 -2.87
C LEU A 291 8.37 1.43 -1.45
N ALA A 292 9.30 0.47 -1.32
CA ALA A 292 9.79 0.03 -0.02
C ALA A 292 10.46 1.17 0.77
N VAL A 293 11.35 1.93 0.11
CA VAL A 293 12.00 3.10 0.74
C VAL A 293 10.97 4.14 1.12
N ALA A 294 10.05 4.48 0.21
CA ALA A 294 9.02 5.47 0.47
C ALA A 294 8.08 5.06 1.62
N ALA A 295 7.72 3.78 1.70
CA ALA A 295 6.88 3.26 2.79
C ALA A 295 7.55 3.43 4.16
N ILE A 296 8.85 3.11 4.26
CA ILE A 296 9.59 3.30 5.51
C ILE A 296 9.61 4.77 5.91
N VAL A 297 10.04 5.65 5.02
CA VAL A 297 10.21 7.07 5.33
C VAL A 297 8.86 7.71 5.69
N THR A 298 7.80 7.42 4.91
CA THR A 298 6.49 8.00 5.18
C THR A 298 5.83 7.45 6.44
N ALA A 299 6.15 6.23 6.87
CA ALA A 299 5.69 5.71 8.16
C ALA A 299 6.17 6.54 9.36
N PHE A 300 7.36 7.17 9.26
CA PHE A 300 7.87 8.06 10.29
C PHE A 300 7.43 9.52 10.09
N THR A 301 7.32 9.99 8.85
CA THR A 301 6.98 11.40 8.58
C THR A 301 5.49 11.70 8.73
N ALA A 302 4.61 10.75 8.43
CA ALA A 302 3.17 11.00 8.48
C ALA A 302 2.62 11.35 9.88
N PRO A 303 3.02 10.69 10.99
CA PRO A 303 2.61 11.12 12.32
C PRO A 303 3.04 12.55 12.64
N ILE A 304 4.26 12.93 12.23
CA ILE A 304 4.80 14.28 12.45
C ILE A 304 3.96 15.31 11.70
N ILE A 305 3.72 15.08 10.41
CA ILE A 305 2.94 16.00 9.57
C ILE A 305 1.50 16.10 10.05
N THR A 306 0.87 14.97 10.41
CA THR A 306 -0.49 14.96 10.94
C THR A 306 -0.57 15.79 12.23
N SER A 307 0.38 15.63 13.15
CA SER A 307 0.46 16.43 14.37
C SER A 307 0.65 17.93 14.08
N MET A 308 1.47 18.28 13.08
CA MET A 308 1.65 19.68 12.66
C MET A 308 0.33 20.28 12.12
N CYS A 309 -0.39 19.52 11.28
CA CYS A 309 -1.67 19.93 10.73
C CYS A 309 -2.75 20.08 11.82
N ASP A 310 -2.75 19.21 12.83
CA ASP A 310 -3.66 19.27 13.96
C ASP A 310 -3.41 20.53 14.81
N LYS A 311 -2.16 20.83 15.14
CA LYS A 311 -1.79 22.06 15.84
C LYS A 311 -2.20 23.31 15.05
N HIS A 312 -1.98 23.31 13.74
CA HIS A 312 -2.40 24.41 12.87
C HIS A 312 -3.93 24.62 12.92
N LEU A 313 -4.70 23.54 12.88
CA LEU A 313 -6.16 23.61 12.96
C LEU A 313 -6.63 24.17 14.33
N SER A 314 -5.99 23.73 15.40
CA SER A 314 -6.28 24.23 16.76
C SER A 314 -6.05 25.74 16.92
N LEU A 315 -5.05 26.29 16.21
CA LEU A 315 -4.77 27.73 16.22
C LEU A 315 -5.80 28.57 15.43
N ILE A 316 -6.47 27.97 14.44
CA ILE A 316 -7.47 28.67 13.62
C ILE A 316 -8.85 28.69 14.32
N HIS A 317 -9.08 27.77 15.24
CA HIS A 317 -10.36 27.65 15.97
C HIS A 317 -10.37 28.38 17.33
N ILE A 318 -9.29 29.07 17.69
CA ILE A 318 -9.24 30.05 18.79
C ILE A 318 -9.62 31.44 18.25
#